data_6ee20b80dcb7b06bc8edd26c8ab0559e
#
_entry.id   6ee20b80dcb7b06bc8edd26c8ab0559e
#
_cell.length_a   1.000
_cell.length_b   1.000
_cell.length_c   1.000
_cell.angle_alpha   90.00
_cell.angle_beta   90.00
_cell.angle_gamma   90.00
#
_symmetry.space_group_name_H-M   'P 1'
#
loop_
_entity.id
_entity.type
_entity.pdbx_description
1 polymer ?
#
loop_
_entity_poly.entity_id
_entity_poly.type
_entity_poly.pdbx_seq_one_letter_code
_entity_poly.pdbx_strand_id
1 'polypeptide(L)'
;MKKLLPALAAALICVPFAAMAQLPSLKSIPGLGGAAAPSGGDVTGQNDSLVRGYVAANKDVLLANSQMADALGLKDAAAASKATADALTDGATKGNLEDSNKAVSASTDAVAAEMAKGPKLDAAAKKKYQAGMAQLGVGMLKYIALKGPAEAFSTGLKSASPLMLPKLQAGAYIVTQLPSGISNLSTSLKNATAFAKSNNIPVPDDATKALASL
;
A
#
# COMPACT_ATOMS: atom_id res chain seq x y z
N MET A 1 71.05 5.97 -6.79
CA MET A 1 70.25 7.10 -6.23
C MET A 1 68.95 6.52 -5.67
N LYS A 2 68.84 6.58 -4.36
CA LYS A 2 67.70 6.02 -3.58
C LYS A 2 66.47 6.88 -3.74
N LYS A 3 65.28 6.32 -4.06
CA LYS A 3 64.02 7.01 -3.84
C LYS A 3 63.06 6.06 -3.12
N LEU A 4 62.71 6.48 -1.92
CA LEU A 4 61.78 5.86 -0.99
C LEU A 4 60.35 5.89 -1.53
N LEU A 5 59.60 4.78 -1.40
CA LEU A 5 58.16 4.72 -1.43
C LEU A 5 57.60 5.10 -0.05
N PRO A 6 56.51 5.83 0.04
CA PRO A 6 55.64 5.79 1.22
C PRO A 6 54.49 4.80 1.02
N ALA A 7 54.40 3.86 1.96
CA ALA A 7 53.28 2.95 2.12
C ALA A 7 52.03 3.71 2.55
N LEU A 8 50.95 3.64 1.79
CA LEU A 8 49.64 4.14 2.17
C LEU A 8 48.83 2.96 2.75
N ALA A 9 48.67 2.95 4.07
CA ALA A 9 47.84 2.02 4.79
C ALA A 9 46.36 2.38 4.55
N ALA A 10 45.66 1.56 3.77
CA ALA A 10 44.22 1.64 3.65
C ALA A 10 43.57 0.95 4.86
N ALA A 11 43.04 1.74 5.78
CA ALA A 11 42.20 1.24 6.87
C ALA A 11 40.83 0.83 6.31
N LEU A 12 40.59 -0.48 6.23
CA LEU A 12 39.29 -1.06 5.94
C LEU A 12 38.40 -0.88 7.16
N ILE A 13 37.48 0.08 7.11
CA ILE A 13 36.43 0.22 8.13
C ILE A 13 35.33 -0.76 7.73
N CYS A 14 35.34 -1.97 8.32
CA CYS A 14 34.21 -2.85 8.35
C CYS A 14 33.12 -2.27 9.25
N VAL A 15 32.12 -1.64 8.67
CA VAL A 15 30.89 -1.28 9.38
C VAL A 15 29.99 -2.52 9.31
N PRO A 16 29.63 -3.16 10.45
CA PRO A 16 28.63 -4.22 10.44
C PRO A 16 27.26 -3.59 10.17
N PHE A 17 26.70 -3.87 9.01
CA PHE A 17 25.31 -3.59 8.68
C PHE A 17 24.41 -4.61 9.43
N ALA A 18 24.26 -4.42 10.73
CA ALA A 18 23.18 -5.02 11.50
C ALA A 18 22.03 -4.01 11.57
N ALA A 19 21.48 -3.64 10.42
CA ALA A 19 20.17 -3.03 10.37
C ALA A 19 19.14 -4.17 10.56
N MET A 20 18.91 -4.55 11.80
CA MET A 20 17.68 -5.25 12.19
C MET A 20 16.53 -4.33 11.76
N ALA A 21 15.89 -4.66 10.66
CA ALA A 21 14.59 -4.10 10.30
C ALA A 21 13.61 -4.53 11.41
N GLN A 22 13.48 -3.70 12.42
CA GLN A 22 12.38 -3.80 13.37
C GLN A 22 11.11 -3.52 12.56
N LEU A 23 10.43 -4.58 12.18
CA LEU A 23 9.06 -4.52 11.68
C LEU A 23 8.25 -3.71 12.72
N PRO A 24 7.62 -2.59 12.32
CA PRO A 24 6.68 -1.95 13.22
C PRO A 24 5.60 -2.97 13.54
N SER A 25 5.47 -3.29 14.82
CA SER A 25 4.35 -4.05 15.33
C SER A 25 3.08 -3.41 14.80
N LEU A 26 2.08 -4.20 14.39
CA LEU A 26 0.74 -3.74 13.96
C LEU A 26 0.11 -2.73 14.92
N LYS A 27 0.58 -2.68 16.18
CA LYS A 27 0.21 -1.69 17.20
C LYS A 27 0.80 -0.29 16.99
N SER A 28 1.77 -0.13 16.08
CA SER A 28 2.51 1.14 15.87
C SER A 28 2.12 1.87 14.58
N ILE A 29 1.06 1.45 13.89
CA ILE A 29 0.55 2.18 12.73
C ILE A 29 -0.25 3.38 13.30
N PRO A 30 0.20 4.64 13.07
CA PRO A 30 -0.57 5.80 13.49
C PRO A 30 -1.94 5.77 12.81
N GLY A 31 -2.99 5.69 13.60
CA GLY A 31 -4.37 5.58 13.10
C GLY A 31 -5.03 4.21 13.24
N LEU A 32 -4.29 3.12 13.54
CA LEU A 32 -4.86 1.79 13.80
C LEU A 32 -4.50 1.24 15.19
N GLY A 33 -3.59 1.91 15.92
CA GLY A 33 -3.17 1.51 17.26
C GLY A 33 -3.93 2.23 18.34
N GLY A 34 -4.86 1.56 19.02
CA GLY A 34 -5.34 1.98 20.32
C GLY A 34 -6.61 2.82 20.38
N ALA A 35 -7.42 2.89 19.33
CA ALA A 35 -8.81 3.27 19.52
C ALA A 35 -9.50 2.10 20.24
N ALA A 36 -9.81 2.23 21.54
CA ALA A 36 -10.83 1.42 22.16
C ALA A 36 -12.01 1.37 21.18
N ALA A 37 -12.60 0.19 20.96
CA ALA A 37 -13.77 0.05 20.10
C ALA A 37 -14.75 1.16 20.52
N PRO A 38 -15.11 2.10 19.61
CA PRO A 38 -16.00 3.19 20.00
C PRO A 38 -17.29 2.52 20.46
N SER A 39 -17.65 2.78 21.69
CA SER A 39 -18.97 2.43 22.24
C SER A 39 -20.01 2.93 21.26
N GLY A 40 -20.99 2.11 20.88
CA GLY A 40 -21.92 2.22 19.73
C GLY A 40 -22.69 3.53 19.51
N GLY A 41 -22.16 4.69 19.89
CA GLY A 41 -22.77 6.02 19.74
C GLY A 41 -22.03 6.99 18.82
N ASP A 42 -20.73 6.78 18.50
CA ASP A 42 -19.97 7.73 17.68
C ASP A 42 -19.73 7.24 16.24
N VAL A 43 -20.80 7.17 15.47
CA VAL A 43 -20.77 6.83 14.05
C VAL A 43 -19.94 7.81 13.23
N THR A 44 -19.86 9.10 13.64
CA THR A 44 -19.05 10.10 12.94
C THR A 44 -17.57 9.82 13.12
N GLY A 45 -17.12 9.57 14.34
CA GLY A 45 -15.72 9.20 14.61
C GLY A 45 -15.33 7.87 13.94
N GLN A 46 -16.25 6.90 13.87
CA GLN A 46 -16.05 5.66 13.10
C GLN A 46 -15.89 5.95 11.60
N ASN A 47 -16.74 6.81 11.02
CA ASN A 47 -16.62 7.26 9.63
C ASN A 47 -15.23 7.85 9.37
N ASP A 48 -14.81 8.81 10.18
CA ASP A 48 -13.55 9.53 9.99
C ASP A 48 -12.34 8.60 10.15
N SER A 49 -12.39 7.67 11.08
CA SER A 49 -11.35 6.66 11.26
C SER A 49 -11.25 5.70 10.09
N LEU A 50 -12.42 5.27 9.57
CA LEU A 50 -12.51 4.39 8.41
C LEU A 50 -11.99 5.09 7.14
N VAL A 51 -12.37 6.37 6.93
CA VAL A 51 -11.89 7.20 5.81
C VAL A 51 -10.37 7.36 5.86
N ARG A 52 -9.79 7.75 7.01
CA ARG A 52 -8.34 7.88 7.17
C ARG A 52 -7.61 6.56 6.89
N GLY A 53 -8.10 5.45 7.44
CA GLY A 53 -7.49 4.14 7.19
C GLY A 53 -7.55 3.72 5.73
N TYR A 54 -8.66 3.98 5.06
CA TYR A 54 -8.84 3.68 3.64
C TYR A 54 -7.95 4.54 2.74
N VAL A 55 -7.85 5.84 3.03
CA VAL A 55 -6.93 6.76 2.35
C VAL A 55 -5.49 6.28 2.50
N ALA A 56 -5.07 5.92 3.72
CA ALA A 56 -3.71 5.41 3.96
C ALA A 56 -3.44 4.12 3.19
N ALA A 57 -4.42 3.21 3.10
CA ALA A 57 -4.30 1.99 2.32
C ALA A 57 -4.21 2.26 0.82
N ASN A 58 -5.07 3.15 0.28
CA ASN A 58 -5.03 3.56 -1.13
C ASN A 58 -3.72 4.24 -1.51
N LYS A 59 -3.18 5.12 -0.64
CA LYS A 59 -1.86 5.74 -0.86
C LYS A 59 -0.77 4.69 -1.04
N ASP A 60 -0.72 3.69 -0.17
CA ASP A 60 0.27 2.63 -0.26
C ASP A 60 0.14 1.84 -1.57
N VAL A 61 -1.08 1.51 -1.98
CA VAL A 61 -1.33 0.80 -3.24
C VAL A 61 -0.93 1.64 -4.45
N LEU A 62 -1.27 2.93 -4.48
CA LEU A 62 -0.90 3.83 -5.56
C LEU A 62 0.61 4.03 -5.65
N LEU A 63 1.30 4.18 -4.52
CA LEU A 63 2.76 4.26 -4.47
C LEU A 63 3.42 2.95 -4.90
N ALA A 64 2.86 1.81 -4.51
CA ALA A 64 3.30 0.50 -4.97
C ALA A 64 3.18 0.36 -6.49
N ASN A 65 2.01 0.70 -7.04
CA ASN A 65 1.77 0.67 -8.48
C ASN A 65 2.69 1.65 -9.22
N SER A 66 2.95 2.84 -8.66
CA SER A 66 3.91 3.80 -9.21
C SER A 66 5.32 3.19 -9.33
N GLN A 67 5.81 2.54 -8.28
CA GLN A 67 7.13 1.91 -8.27
C GLN A 67 7.21 0.72 -9.24
N MET A 68 6.19 -0.14 -9.26
CA MET A 68 6.13 -1.27 -10.20
C MET A 68 6.01 -0.80 -11.65
N ALA A 69 5.18 0.21 -11.93
CA ALA A 69 5.04 0.81 -13.25
C ALA A 69 6.37 1.44 -13.73
N ASP A 70 7.07 2.17 -12.85
CA ASP A 70 8.39 2.73 -13.17
C ASP A 70 9.43 1.63 -13.47
N ALA A 71 9.41 0.54 -12.71
CA ALA A 71 10.27 -0.62 -12.95
C ALA A 71 9.99 -1.30 -14.31
N LEU A 72 8.74 -1.30 -14.73
CA LEU A 72 8.29 -1.86 -16.01
C LEU A 72 8.42 -0.88 -17.19
N GLY A 73 8.92 0.34 -16.95
CA GLY A 73 9.09 1.37 -17.99
C GLY A 73 7.84 2.21 -18.27
N LEU A 74 6.75 2.02 -17.53
CA LEU A 74 5.49 2.77 -17.69
C LEU A 74 5.55 4.13 -16.96
N LYS A 75 6.37 5.06 -17.46
CA LYS A 75 6.68 6.34 -16.78
C LYS A 75 5.45 7.20 -16.51
N ASP A 76 4.53 7.30 -17.46
CA ASP A 76 3.33 8.12 -17.33
C ASP A 76 2.36 7.52 -16.29
N ALA A 77 2.16 6.20 -16.30
CA ALA A 77 1.36 5.52 -15.30
C ALA A 77 1.97 5.63 -13.89
N ALA A 78 3.30 5.56 -13.79
CA ALA A 78 4.02 5.76 -12.53
C ALA A 78 3.81 7.17 -11.98
N ALA A 79 3.97 8.20 -12.82
CA ALA A 79 3.77 9.60 -12.45
C ALA A 79 2.31 9.88 -12.04
N ALA A 80 1.34 9.38 -12.82
CA ALA A 80 -0.09 9.55 -12.53
C ALA A 80 -0.48 8.89 -11.18
N SER A 81 0.00 7.67 -10.92
CA SER A 81 -0.27 6.96 -9.66
C SER A 81 0.32 7.72 -8.46
N LYS A 82 1.55 8.21 -8.60
CA LYS A 82 2.20 9.01 -7.56
C LYS A 82 1.44 10.31 -7.30
N ALA A 83 1.07 11.05 -8.34
CA ALA A 83 0.34 12.30 -8.22
C ALA A 83 -1.01 12.10 -7.50
N THR A 84 -1.73 11.03 -7.82
CA THR A 84 -2.99 10.68 -7.13
C THR A 84 -2.74 10.33 -5.67
N ALA A 85 -1.69 9.57 -5.35
CA ALA A 85 -1.33 9.26 -3.96
C ALA A 85 -1.01 10.52 -3.15
N ASP A 86 -0.28 11.45 -3.74
CA ASP A 86 0.11 12.72 -3.09
C ASP A 86 -1.11 13.64 -2.86
N ALA A 87 -2.10 13.60 -3.76
CA ALA A 87 -3.31 14.42 -3.66
C ALA A 87 -4.33 13.91 -2.63
N LEU A 88 -4.25 12.64 -2.21
CA LEU A 88 -5.16 12.09 -1.21
C LEU A 88 -4.91 12.70 0.17
N THR A 89 -5.97 13.10 0.85
CA THR A 89 -5.94 13.67 2.21
C THR A 89 -6.85 12.90 3.16
N ASP A 90 -6.59 12.99 4.45
CA ASP A 90 -7.34 12.28 5.50
C ASP A 90 -8.83 12.64 5.58
N GLY A 91 -9.21 13.82 5.07
CA GLY A 91 -10.59 14.30 4.96
C GLY A 91 -11.24 14.01 3.61
N ALA A 92 -10.83 12.92 2.93
CA ALA A 92 -11.34 12.59 1.61
C ALA A 92 -12.86 12.40 1.60
N THR A 93 -13.53 13.07 0.65
CA THR A 93 -14.95 12.89 0.37
C THR A 93 -15.20 11.59 -0.40
N LYS A 94 -16.47 11.18 -0.50
CA LYS A 94 -16.86 10.05 -1.35
C LYS A 94 -16.30 10.19 -2.78
N GLY A 95 -16.42 11.38 -3.39
CA GLY A 95 -15.90 11.63 -4.74
C GLY A 95 -14.38 11.43 -4.84
N ASN A 96 -13.62 11.94 -3.86
CA ASN A 96 -12.17 11.72 -3.83
C ASN A 96 -11.81 10.22 -3.72
N LEU A 97 -12.59 9.46 -2.96
CA LEU A 97 -12.39 8.01 -2.81
C LEU A 97 -12.74 7.26 -4.10
N GLU A 98 -13.81 7.66 -4.80
CA GLU A 98 -14.18 7.12 -6.12
C GLU A 98 -13.08 7.34 -7.16
N ASP A 99 -12.53 8.54 -7.23
CA ASP A 99 -11.44 8.87 -8.15
C ASP A 99 -10.14 8.13 -7.79
N SER A 100 -9.84 8.02 -6.49
CA SER A 100 -8.72 7.20 -6.02
C SER A 100 -8.86 5.74 -6.41
N ASN A 101 -10.05 5.15 -6.24
CA ASN A 101 -10.30 3.76 -6.62
C ASN A 101 -10.19 3.52 -8.13
N LYS A 102 -10.65 4.47 -8.96
CA LYS A 102 -10.44 4.43 -10.41
C LYS A 102 -8.95 4.44 -10.75
N ALA A 103 -8.18 5.31 -10.09
CA ALA A 103 -6.74 5.40 -10.30
C ALA A 103 -6.02 4.12 -9.86
N VAL A 104 -6.40 3.52 -8.72
CA VAL A 104 -5.90 2.22 -8.27
C VAL A 104 -6.17 1.15 -9.32
N SER A 105 -7.41 1.05 -9.81
CA SER A 105 -7.77 0.06 -10.84
C SER A 105 -6.97 0.28 -12.12
N ALA A 106 -6.96 1.51 -12.67
CA ALA A 106 -6.26 1.82 -13.90
C ALA A 106 -4.75 1.54 -13.82
N SER A 107 -4.11 1.90 -12.70
CA SER A 107 -2.69 1.65 -12.50
C SER A 107 -2.38 0.15 -12.30
N THR A 108 -3.24 -0.56 -11.60
CA THR A 108 -3.13 -2.02 -11.41
C THR A 108 -3.25 -2.74 -12.77
N ASP A 109 -4.23 -2.36 -13.59
CA ASP A 109 -4.44 -2.96 -14.91
C ASP A 109 -3.27 -2.68 -15.86
N ALA A 110 -2.73 -1.45 -15.84
CA ALA A 110 -1.55 -1.09 -16.62
C ALA A 110 -0.32 -1.93 -16.24
N VAL A 111 -0.07 -2.08 -14.94
CA VAL A 111 1.02 -2.93 -14.41
C VAL A 111 0.80 -4.39 -14.81
N ALA A 112 -0.41 -4.91 -14.67
CA ALA A 112 -0.75 -6.30 -15.02
C ALA A 112 -0.57 -6.56 -16.52
N ALA A 113 -1.03 -5.65 -17.37
CA ALA A 113 -0.89 -5.75 -18.82
C ALA A 113 0.59 -5.75 -19.25
N GLU A 114 1.45 -4.94 -18.61
CA GLU A 114 2.87 -4.93 -18.93
C GLU A 114 3.57 -6.20 -18.44
N MET A 115 3.26 -6.66 -17.23
CA MET A 115 3.77 -7.95 -16.72
C MET A 115 3.44 -9.12 -17.63
N ALA A 116 2.24 -9.12 -18.23
CA ALA A 116 1.80 -10.18 -19.15
C ALA A 116 2.65 -10.26 -20.42
N LYS A 117 3.30 -9.17 -20.84
CA LYS A 117 4.26 -9.17 -21.98
C LYS A 117 5.58 -9.85 -21.65
N GLY A 118 5.83 -10.16 -20.38
CA GLY A 118 7.05 -10.84 -19.92
C GLY A 118 8.33 -10.01 -20.08
N PRO A 119 8.35 -8.70 -19.73
CA PRO A 119 9.55 -7.89 -19.91
C PRO A 119 10.69 -8.41 -19.04
N LYS A 120 11.91 -8.33 -19.57
CA LYS A 120 13.13 -8.61 -18.79
C LYS A 120 13.55 -7.34 -18.06
N LEU A 121 13.68 -7.45 -16.75
CA LEU A 121 14.10 -6.33 -15.90
C LEU A 121 15.60 -6.40 -15.64
N ASP A 122 16.27 -5.25 -15.72
CA ASP A 122 17.65 -5.11 -15.24
C ASP A 122 17.71 -5.10 -13.70
N ALA A 123 18.90 -5.06 -13.13
CA ALA A 123 19.11 -5.11 -11.68
C ALA A 123 18.46 -3.93 -10.93
N ALA A 124 18.45 -2.74 -11.52
CA ALA A 124 17.84 -1.54 -10.91
C ALA A 124 16.30 -1.63 -10.95
N ALA A 125 15.74 -2.03 -12.08
CA ALA A 125 14.31 -2.26 -12.25
C ALA A 125 13.79 -3.37 -11.32
N LYS A 126 14.55 -4.48 -11.16
CA LYS A 126 14.20 -5.54 -10.19
C LYS A 126 14.11 -5.02 -8.76
N LYS A 127 15.03 -4.18 -8.32
CA LYS A 127 14.99 -3.57 -6.97
C LYS A 127 13.77 -2.66 -6.80
N LYS A 128 13.45 -1.83 -7.79
CA LYS A 128 12.24 -0.99 -7.77
C LYS A 128 10.97 -1.82 -7.73
N TYR A 129 10.89 -2.85 -8.56
CA TYR A 129 9.75 -3.76 -8.59
C TYR A 129 9.55 -4.45 -7.24
N GLN A 130 10.64 -4.95 -6.63
CA GLN A 130 10.61 -5.56 -5.30
C GLN A 130 10.10 -4.57 -4.23
N ALA A 131 10.57 -3.33 -4.25
CA ALA A 131 10.10 -2.28 -3.33
C ALA A 131 8.61 -1.99 -3.52
N GLY A 132 8.14 -1.86 -4.77
CA GLY A 132 6.73 -1.70 -5.08
C GLY A 132 5.88 -2.87 -4.60
N MET A 133 6.36 -4.11 -4.77
CA MET A 133 5.65 -5.30 -4.29
C MET A 133 5.59 -5.36 -2.75
N ALA A 134 6.64 -4.93 -2.03
CA ALA A 134 6.60 -4.79 -0.58
C ALA A 134 5.54 -3.77 -0.14
N GLN A 135 5.52 -2.61 -0.78
CA GLN A 135 4.53 -1.57 -0.53
C GLN A 135 3.09 -2.03 -0.83
N LEU A 136 2.89 -2.82 -1.90
CA LEU A 136 1.59 -3.42 -2.21
C LEU A 136 1.13 -4.37 -1.10
N GLY A 137 2.05 -5.17 -0.55
CA GLY A 137 1.80 -6.02 0.62
C GLY A 137 1.34 -5.21 1.83
N VAL A 138 2.02 -4.11 2.13
CA VAL A 138 1.64 -3.18 3.23
C VAL A 138 0.25 -2.59 2.99
N GLY A 139 -0.03 -2.08 1.79
CA GLY A 139 -1.34 -1.54 1.42
C GLY A 139 -2.45 -2.57 1.59
N MET A 140 -2.20 -3.82 1.14
CA MET A 140 -3.15 -4.91 1.28
C MET A 140 -3.42 -5.27 2.75
N LEU A 141 -2.40 -5.33 3.60
CA LEU A 141 -2.57 -5.58 5.04
C LEU A 141 -3.44 -4.49 5.69
N LYS A 142 -3.26 -3.23 5.30
CA LYS A 142 -4.14 -2.13 5.74
C LYS A 142 -5.58 -2.33 5.30
N TYR A 143 -5.82 -2.73 4.05
CA TYR A 143 -7.17 -3.05 3.57
C TYR A 143 -7.83 -4.17 4.39
N ILE A 144 -7.09 -5.23 4.69
CA ILE A 144 -7.58 -6.35 5.50
C ILE A 144 -7.92 -5.86 6.92
N ALA A 145 -7.08 -5.01 7.50
CA ALA A 145 -7.29 -4.45 8.84
C ALA A 145 -8.56 -3.56 8.94
N LEU A 146 -9.05 -3.04 7.81
CA LEU A 146 -10.29 -2.25 7.79
C LEU A 146 -11.58 -3.09 7.90
N LYS A 147 -11.52 -4.42 7.79
CA LYS A 147 -12.72 -5.28 7.87
C LYS A 147 -13.51 -5.04 9.17
N GLY A 148 -12.85 -5.13 10.33
CA GLY A 148 -13.49 -4.90 11.61
C GLY A 148 -14.08 -3.48 11.76
N PRO A 149 -13.31 -2.42 11.53
CA PRO A 149 -13.83 -1.05 11.51
C PRO A 149 -15.01 -0.84 10.55
N ALA A 150 -14.99 -1.45 9.36
CA ALA A 150 -16.07 -1.34 8.39
C ALA A 150 -17.37 -2.04 8.87
N GLU A 151 -17.24 -3.21 9.51
CA GLU A 151 -18.36 -3.91 10.11
C GLU A 151 -18.96 -3.13 11.30
N ALA A 152 -18.11 -2.56 12.16
CA ALA A 152 -18.54 -1.72 13.27
C ALA A 152 -19.29 -0.46 12.77
N PHE A 153 -18.73 0.23 11.76
CA PHE A 153 -19.38 1.38 11.14
C PHE A 153 -20.70 1.00 10.45
N SER A 154 -20.75 -0.12 9.73
CA SER A 154 -21.98 -0.62 9.07
C SER A 154 -23.11 -0.87 10.11
N THR A 155 -22.74 -1.37 11.29
CA THR A 155 -23.69 -1.56 12.38
C THR A 155 -24.15 -0.23 12.95
N GLY A 156 -23.26 0.71 13.20
CA GLY A 156 -23.57 2.06 13.66
C GLY A 156 -24.46 2.85 12.68
N LEU A 157 -24.20 2.65 11.37
CA LEU A 157 -24.96 3.32 10.31
C LEU A 157 -26.47 2.97 10.33
N LYS A 158 -26.82 1.74 10.71
CA LYS A 158 -28.22 1.30 10.84
C LYS A 158 -28.99 2.06 11.92
N SER A 159 -28.30 2.59 12.91
CA SER A 159 -28.87 3.35 14.03
C SER A 159 -28.68 4.87 13.87
N ALA A 160 -28.05 5.31 12.78
CA ALA A 160 -27.76 6.72 12.54
C ALA A 160 -29.04 7.51 12.21
N SER A 161 -29.13 8.73 12.74
CA SER A 161 -30.19 9.65 12.36
C SER A 161 -30.15 9.98 10.88
N PRO A 162 -31.30 10.07 10.16
CA PRO A 162 -31.35 10.47 8.76
C PRO A 162 -30.59 11.78 8.44
N LEU A 163 -30.54 12.70 9.39
CA LEU A 163 -29.80 13.98 9.26
C LEU A 163 -28.28 13.79 9.19
N MET A 164 -27.75 12.66 9.68
CA MET A 164 -26.32 12.34 9.66
C MET A 164 -25.89 11.66 8.36
N LEU A 165 -26.79 11.02 7.64
CA LEU A 165 -26.46 10.22 6.45
C LEU A 165 -25.62 10.96 5.40
N PRO A 166 -25.87 12.26 5.09
CA PRO A 166 -25.02 13.00 4.15
C PRO A 166 -23.54 13.08 4.58
N LYS A 167 -23.27 13.11 5.89
CA LYS A 167 -21.90 13.17 6.44
C LYS A 167 -21.21 11.81 6.47
N LEU A 168 -21.96 10.74 6.35
CA LEU A 168 -21.47 9.35 6.48
C LEU A 168 -21.26 8.67 5.11
N GLN A 169 -21.44 9.39 4.00
CA GLN A 169 -21.40 8.82 2.64
C GLN A 169 -20.03 8.22 2.29
N ALA A 170 -18.94 8.82 2.77
CA ALA A 170 -17.58 8.31 2.52
C ALA A 170 -17.37 6.94 3.18
N GLY A 171 -17.73 6.78 4.45
CA GLY A 171 -17.66 5.50 5.15
C GLY A 171 -18.60 4.44 4.54
N ALA A 172 -19.83 4.83 4.18
CA ALA A 172 -20.78 3.93 3.52
C ALA A 172 -20.24 3.42 2.16
N TYR A 173 -19.59 4.30 1.39
CA TYR A 173 -18.90 3.93 0.17
C TYR A 173 -17.79 2.91 0.44
N ILE A 174 -16.95 3.14 1.46
CA ILE A 174 -15.86 2.24 1.82
C ILE A 174 -16.40 0.84 2.18
N VAL A 175 -17.43 0.76 3.03
CA VAL A 175 -18.07 -0.52 3.39
C VAL A 175 -18.46 -1.31 2.15
N THR A 176 -19.00 -0.63 1.15
CA THR A 176 -19.44 -1.27 -0.10
C THR A 176 -18.26 -1.72 -0.96
N GLN A 177 -17.17 -0.92 -1.03
CA GLN A 177 -16.03 -1.18 -1.90
C GLN A 177 -14.97 -2.09 -1.31
N LEU A 178 -14.89 -2.18 0.02
CA LEU A 178 -13.80 -2.89 0.71
C LEU A 178 -13.67 -4.37 0.30
N PRO A 179 -14.75 -5.17 0.19
CA PRO A 179 -14.63 -6.58 -0.20
C PRO A 179 -14.05 -6.76 -1.62
N SER A 180 -14.54 -5.98 -2.59
CA SER A 180 -14.04 -6.03 -3.96
C SER A 180 -12.62 -5.52 -4.06
N GLY A 181 -12.27 -4.46 -3.31
CA GLY A 181 -10.91 -3.94 -3.20
C GLY A 181 -9.92 -4.99 -2.71
N ILE A 182 -10.26 -5.71 -1.63
CA ILE A 182 -9.43 -6.81 -1.10
C ILE A 182 -9.26 -7.92 -2.13
N SER A 183 -10.34 -8.32 -2.82
CA SER A 183 -10.29 -9.37 -3.85
C SER A 183 -9.38 -8.98 -5.02
N ASN A 184 -9.53 -7.75 -5.53
CA ASN A 184 -8.73 -7.24 -6.64
C ASN A 184 -7.25 -7.12 -6.27
N LEU A 185 -6.94 -6.58 -5.09
CA LEU A 185 -5.57 -6.48 -4.60
C LEU A 185 -4.94 -7.85 -4.34
N SER A 186 -5.71 -8.82 -3.87
CA SER A 186 -5.27 -10.21 -3.73
C SER A 186 -4.80 -10.78 -5.07
N THR A 187 -5.61 -10.61 -6.10
CA THR A 187 -5.28 -11.05 -7.46
C THR A 187 -4.04 -10.33 -7.98
N SER A 188 -3.98 -9.01 -7.80
CA SER A 188 -2.83 -8.20 -8.19
C SER A 188 -1.54 -8.66 -7.51
N LEU A 189 -1.58 -8.89 -6.19
CA LEU A 189 -0.40 -9.33 -5.43
C LEU A 189 0.04 -10.76 -5.81
N LYS A 190 -0.91 -11.66 -6.11
CA LYS A 190 -0.60 -13.00 -6.65
C LYS A 190 0.12 -12.90 -8.00
N ASN A 191 -0.40 -12.07 -8.91
CA ASN A 191 0.20 -11.86 -10.24
C ASN A 191 1.60 -11.23 -10.11
N ALA A 192 1.74 -10.21 -9.26
CA ALA A 192 3.03 -9.58 -8.99
C ALA A 192 4.05 -10.57 -8.43
N THR A 193 3.61 -11.45 -7.53
CA THR A 193 4.47 -12.52 -6.95
C THR A 193 4.88 -13.55 -8.01
N ALA A 194 3.97 -13.95 -8.89
CA ALA A 194 4.28 -14.87 -9.97
C ALA A 194 5.31 -14.27 -10.94
N PHE A 195 5.12 -13.01 -11.35
CA PHE A 195 6.07 -12.28 -12.18
C PHE A 195 7.43 -12.12 -11.51
N ALA A 196 7.47 -11.81 -10.21
CA ALA A 196 8.71 -11.70 -9.45
C ALA A 196 9.50 -13.02 -9.50
N LYS A 197 8.84 -14.15 -9.24
CA LYS A 197 9.46 -15.49 -9.29
C LYS A 197 10.01 -15.81 -10.68
N SER A 198 9.28 -15.52 -11.75
CA SER A 198 9.72 -15.79 -13.13
C SER A 198 10.91 -14.90 -13.56
N ASN A 199 11.11 -13.75 -12.90
CA ASN A 199 12.21 -12.82 -13.15
C ASN A 199 13.35 -12.93 -12.14
N ASN A 200 13.35 -13.94 -11.26
CA ASN A 200 14.33 -14.08 -10.17
C ASN A 200 14.40 -12.81 -9.28
N ILE A 201 13.24 -12.29 -8.89
CA ILE A 201 13.10 -11.19 -7.94
C ILE A 201 12.66 -11.80 -6.60
N PRO A 202 13.37 -11.53 -5.49
CA PRO A 202 12.94 -12.01 -4.17
C PRO A 202 11.56 -11.46 -3.80
N VAL A 203 10.68 -12.34 -3.30
CA VAL A 203 9.36 -11.96 -2.82
C VAL A 203 9.50 -11.35 -1.42
N PRO A 204 9.05 -10.11 -1.19
CA PRO A 204 9.12 -9.48 0.13
C PRO A 204 8.23 -10.16 1.17
N ASP A 205 8.64 -10.09 2.44
CA ASP A 205 7.89 -10.66 3.56
C ASP A 205 6.49 -10.06 3.69
N ASP A 206 6.33 -8.75 3.45
CA ASP A 206 5.03 -8.09 3.54
C ASP A 206 4.05 -8.60 2.48
N ALA A 207 4.54 -8.90 1.27
CA ALA A 207 3.73 -9.53 0.24
C ALA A 207 3.30 -10.94 0.65
N THR A 208 4.22 -11.73 1.23
CA THR A 208 3.95 -13.09 1.72
C THR A 208 2.95 -13.08 2.88
N LYS A 209 3.13 -12.17 3.85
CA LYS A 209 2.21 -12.00 4.99
C LYS A 209 0.82 -11.59 4.52
N ALA A 210 0.73 -10.64 3.58
CA ALA A 210 -0.54 -10.19 3.05
C ALA A 210 -1.32 -11.33 2.36
N LEU A 211 -0.63 -12.16 1.58
CA LEU A 211 -1.24 -13.34 0.94
C LEU A 211 -1.67 -14.40 1.95
N ALA A 212 -0.95 -14.57 3.05
CA ALA A 212 -1.30 -15.51 4.12
C ALA A 212 -2.46 -15.03 5.01
N SER A 213 -2.82 -13.73 4.95
CA SER A 213 -3.89 -13.11 5.75
C SER A 213 -5.24 -13.06 5.03
N LEU A 214 -5.34 -13.66 3.83
CA LEU A 214 -6.56 -13.75 3.02
C LEU A 214 -7.43 -14.92 3.43
#